data_1e27026181963b15993ead7e5bc83f84
#
_entry.id   1e27026181963b15993ead7e5bc83f84
#
_cell.length_a   1.000
_cell.length_b   1.000
_cell.length_c   1.000
_cell.angle_alpha   90.00
_cell.angle_beta   90.00
_cell.angle_gamma   90.00
#
_symmetry.space_group_name_H-M   'P 1'
#
loop_
_entity.id
_entity.type
_entity.pdbx_description
1 polymer ?
#
loop_
_entity_poly.entity_id
_entity_poly.type
_entity_poly.pdbx_seq_one_letter_code
_entity_poly.pdbx_strand_id
1 'polypeptide(L)'
;PLAPYFVSPGIHFQAATWVVLAGAAGMALDRAEGDNGPNGRDLEVLASGMILMQFAVYASSISGNMGDSLDTWPMMAGLVLALAFVWNSSQLSGMFSNVQTMVYLNGVGGTLIFFGALCAFAIDEPPSQDRLWPLVVVLVAPALVCYWMHDYGKDAVRELSEQGLVAGLLAPGMTDEEYRTTTFPEKEVIEPLRLRAVMAQPLVYLAVAGQVMDGLATWIGIDGFPGLGEKHVVSQRVIDAGMWVNGKLGITHPMLDEGVWLFAIVKFLLGGLI
;
A
#
# COMPACT_ATOMS: atom_id res chain seq x y z
N PRO A 1 -11.87 -20.84 9.62
CA PRO A 1 -12.78 -20.01 10.44
C PRO A 1 -12.82 -18.52 10.02
N LEU A 2 -11.75 -17.97 9.43
CA LEU A 2 -11.67 -16.54 9.02
C LEU A 2 -12.04 -16.30 7.56
N ALA A 3 -12.24 -17.34 6.74
CA ALA A 3 -12.56 -17.21 5.32
C ALA A 3 -13.77 -16.28 5.02
N PRO A 4 -14.86 -16.25 5.82
CA PRO A 4 -15.97 -15.34 5.59
C PRO A 4 -15.60 -13.85 5.67
N TYR A 5 -14.52 -13.51 6.36
CA TYR A 5 -14.06 -12.11 6.48
C TYR A 5 -13.36 -11.58 5.23
N PHE A 6 -12.93 -12.46 4.32
CA PHE A 6 -12.23 -12.10 3.09
C PHE A 6 -13.12 -12.13 1.86
N VAL A 7 -14.42 -12.37 2.03
CA VAL A 7 -15.42 -12.29 0.96
C VAL A 7 -16.48 -11.24 1.29
N SER A 8 -17.11 -10.68 0.27
CA SER A 8 -18.19 -9.70 0.47
C SER A 8 -19.39 -10.37 1.21
N PRO A 9 -20.00 -9.71 2.22
CA PRO A 9 -19.75 -8.33 2.69
C PRO A 9 -18.66 -8.24 3.79
N GLY A 10 -18.10 -9.33 4.25
CA GLY A 10 -17.16 -9.39 5.38
C GLY A 10 -15.91 -8.54 5.13
N ILE A 11 -15.36 -8.55 3.91
CA ILE A 11 -14.18 -7.77 3.55
C ILE A 11 -14.43 -6.25 3.67
N HIS A 12 -15.62 -5.77 3.33
CA HIS A 12 -15.96 -4.36 3.46
C HIS A 12 -16.07 -3.92 4.91
N PHE A 13 -16.69 -4.79 5.74
CA PHE A 13 -16.79 -4.54 7.17
C PHE A 13 -15.38 -4.53 7.82
N GLN A 14 -14.53 -5.46 7.44
CA GLN A 14 -13.15 -5.52 7.91
C GLN A 14 -12.38 -4.26 7.48
N ALA A 15 -12.43 -3.87 6.21
CA ALA A 15 -11.76 -2.67 5.72
C ALA A 15 -12.25 -1.41 6.46
N ALA A 16 -13.56 -1.24 6.62
CA ALA A 16 -14.13 -0.13 7.39
C ALA A 16 -13.66 -0.14 8.86
N THR A 17 -13.64 -1.31 9.49
CA THR A 17 -13.15 -1.46 10.87
C THR A 17 -11.67 -1.05 10.98
N TRP A 18 -10.84 -1.48 10.04
CA TRP A 18 -9.42 -1.10 10.02
C TRP A 18 -9.21 0.40 9.83
N VAL A 19 -9.98 1.04 8.92
CA VAL A 19 -9.92 2.50 8.71
C VAL A 19 -10.29 3.24 9.99
N VAL A 20 -11.36 2.81 10.68
CA VAL A 20 -11.79 3.43 11.94
C VAL A 20 -10.75 3.23 13.04
N LEU A 21 -10.21 2.01 13.20
CA LEU A 21 -9.19 1.72 14.20
C LEU A 21 -7.89 2.46 13.93
N ALA A 22 -7.42 2.50 12.68
CA ALA A 22 -6.22 3.23 12.30
C ALA A 22 -6.40 4.74 12.51
N GLY A 23 -7.55 5.30 12.14
CA GLY A 23 -7.87 6.70 12.36
C GLY A 23 -7.94 7.05 13.85
N ALA A 24 -8.60 6.22 14.66
CA ALA A 24 -8.68 6.41 16.11
C ALA A 24 -7.29 6.31 16.77
N ALA A 25 -6.47 5.33 16.37
CA ALA A 25 -5.11 5.18 16.87
C ALA A 25 -4.23 6.39 16.47
N GLY A 26 -4.32 6.84 15.21
CA GLY A 26 -3.62 8.03 14.74
C GLY A 26 -3.97 9.28 15.54
N MET A 27 -5.28 9.53 15.74
CA MET A 27 -5.73 10.66 16.56
C MET A 27 -5.30 10.54 18.03
N ALA A 28 -5.28 9.32 18.59
CA ALA A 28 -4.83 9.12 19.96
C ALA A 28 -3.32 9.37 20.11
N LEU A 29 -2.52 8.92 19.14
CA LEU A 29 -1.07 9.15 19.10
C LEU A 29 -0.73 10.64 18.92
N ASP A 30 -1.46 11.34 18.03
CA ASP A 30 -1.28 12.76 17.78
C ASP A 30 -1.58 13.60 19.06
N ARG A 31 -2.68 13.25 19.75
CA ARG A 31 -3.03 13.93 21.03
C ARG A 31 -2.08 13.59 22.18
N ALA A 32 -1.40 12.48 22.11
CA ALA A 32 -0.46 12.00 23.12
C ALA A 32 0.99 12.48 22.87
N GLU A 33 1.23 13.33 21.88
CA GLU A 33 2.54 13.95 21.68
C GLU A 33 2.87 14.94 22.81
N GLY A 34 4.11 14.89 23.28
CA GLY A 34 4.61 15.70 24.40
C GLY A 34 5.13 14.86 25.57
N ASP A 35 5.44 15.50 26.69
CA ASP A 35 6.11 14.89 27.85
C ASP A 35 5.35 13.70 28.49
N ASN A 36 4.05 13.58 28.26
CA ASN A 36 3.20 12.50 28.74
C ASN A 36 2.79 11.52 27.61
N GLY A 37 3.36 11.65 26.43
CA GLY A 37 3.08 10.78 25.28
C GLY A 37 3.76 9.40 25.39
N PRO A 38 3.40 8.46 24.48
CA PRO A 38 4.05 7.16 24.44
C PRO A 38 5.54 7.32 24.16
N ASN A 39 6.34 6.60 24.90
CA ASN A 39 7.78 6.53 24.65
C ASN A 39 8.09 5.57 23.49
N GLY A 40 9.31 5.58 22.98
CA GLY A 40 9.71 4.71 21.87
C GLY A 40 9.42 3.23 22.11
N ARG A 41 9.50 2.77 23.37
CA ARG A 41 9.20 1.39 23.75
C ARG A 41 7.72 1.06 23.62
N ASP A 42 6.85 1.99 23.96
CA ASP A 42 5.40 1.80 23.83
C ASP A 42 5.01 1.69 22.35
N LEU A 43 5.64 2.49 21.48
CA LEU A 43 5.45 2.42 20.03
C LEU A 43 5.97 1.09 19.44
N GLU A 44 7.11 0.59 19.91
CA GLU A 44 7.65 -0.72 19.50
C GLU A 44 6.68 -1.85 19.87
N VAL A 45 6.13 -1.85 21.10
CA VAL A 45 5.15 -2.86 21.54
C VAL A 45 3.87 -2.78 20.71
N LEU A 46 3.35 -1.57 20.48
CA LEU A 46 2.14 -1.38 19.68
C LEU A 46 2.35 -1.81 18.23
N ALA A 47 3.46 -1.42 17.60
CA ALA A 47 3.82 -1.83 16.25
C ALA A 47 3.99 -3.34 16.14
N SER A 48 4.63 -3.98 17.13
CA SER A 48 4.76 -5.46 17.18
C SER A 48 3.40 -6.15 17.22
N GLY A 49 2.46 -5.64 18.03
CA GLY A 49 1.10 -6.15 18.08
C GLY A 49 0.37 -6.05 16.72
N MET A 50 0.49 -4.90 16.04
CA MET A 50 -0.12 -4.70 14.73
C MET A 50 0.52 -5.60 13.66
N ILE A 51 1.84 -5.81 13.68
CA ILE A 51 2.56 -6.72 12.78
C ILE A 51 2.13 -8.18 13.00
N LEU A 52 1.99 -8.61 14.25
CA LEU A 52 1.49 -9.95 14.57
C LEU A 52 0.06 -10.15 14.08
N MET A 53 -0.80 -9.14 14.17
CA MET A 53 -2.15 -9.19 13.60
C MET A 53 -2.12 -9.31 12.07
N GLN A 54 -1.30 -8.51 11.38
CA GLN A 54 -1.13 -8.62 9.92
C GLN A 54 -0.65 -10.03 9.53
N PHE A 55 0.36 -10.55 10.24
CA PHE A 55 0.85 -11.91 10.02
C PHE A 55 -0.25 -12.96 10.21
N ALA A 56 -1.03 -12.88 11.28
CA ALA A 56 -2.12 -13.83 11.55
C ALA A 56 -3.19 -13.81 10.45
N VAL A 57 -3.51 -12.62 9.93
CA VAL A 57 -4.44 -12.46 8.81
C VAL A 57 -3.89 -13.09 7.54
N TYR A 58 -2.64 -12.81 7.17
CA TYR A 58 -2.00 -13.39 5.99
C TYR A 58 -1.85 -14.91 6.09
N ALA A 59 -1.35 -15.42 7.23
CA ALA A 59 -1.18 -16.86 7.47
C ALA A 59 -2.52 -17.60 7.36
N SER A 60 -3.58 -17.04 7.95
CA SER A 60 -4.91 -17.61 7.88
C SER A 60 -5.49 -17.59 6.45
N SER A 61 -5.25 -16.54 5.70
CA SER A 61 -5.71 -16.41 4.32
C SER A 61 -5.00 -17.41 3.40
N ILE A 62 -3.68 -17.53 3.53
CA ILE A 62 -2.88 -18.45 2.72
C ILE A 62 -3.24 -19.90 3.02
N SER A 63 -3.27 -20.31 4.30
CA SER A 63 -3.61 -21.69 4.68
C SER A 63 -5.02 -22.10 4.28
N GLY A 64 -5.96 -21.15 4.23
CA GLY A 64 -7.34 -21.42 3.84
C GLY A 64 -7.61 -21.53 2.34
N ASN A 65 -6.77 -20.94 1.50
CA ASN A 65 -7.02 -20.82 0.07
C ASN A 65 -6.04 -21.63 -0.81
N MET A 66 -4.84 -21.92 -0.33
CA MET A 66 -3.79 -22.56 -1.13
C MET A 66 -3.47 -24.01 -0.71
N GLY A 67 -4.21 -24.54 0.27
CA GLY A 67 -4.03 -25.91 0.74
C GLY A 67 -2.80 -26.11 1.65
N ASP A 68 -2.58 -27.36 2.05
CA ASP A 68 -1.53 -27.75 3.00
C ASP A 68 -0.11 -27.76 2.39
N SER A 69 0.05 -27.35 1.15
CA SER A 69 1.29 -27.48 0.37
C SER A 69 2.26 -26.31 0.54
N LEU A 70 1.84 -25.16 1.06
CA LEU A 70 2.71 -23.98 1.15
C LEU A 70 3.63 -24.05 2.37
N ASP A 71 4.92 -24.03 2.11
CA ASP A 71 5.94 -23.91 3.14
C ASP A 71 5.84 -22.57 3.86
N THR A 72 5.41 -22.55 5.11
CA THR A 72 5.17 -21.31 5.88
C THR A 72 6.45 -20.71 6.48
N TRP A 73 7.57 -21.42 6.45
CA TRP A 73 8.82 -20.96 7.06
C TRP A 73 9.35 -19.63 6.51
N PRO A 74 9.26 -19.30 5.19
CA PRO A 74 9.75 -18.01 4.70
C PRO A 74 8.91 -16.86 5.24
N MET A 75 7.61 -17.07 5.41
CA MET A 75 6.70 -16.10 6.01
C MET A 75 7.03 -15.89 7.50
N MET A 76 7.36 -16.97 8.21
CA MET A 76 7.85 -16.89 9.59
C MET A 76 9.19 -16.13 9.67
N ALA A 77 10.10 -16.36 8.72
CA ALA A 77 11.35 -15.60 8.64
C ALA A 77 11.08 -14.10 8.41
N GLY A 78 10.14 -13.77 7.53
CA GLY A 78 9.67 -12.40 7.32
C GLY A 78 9.12 -11.75 8.61
N LEU A 79 8.32 -12.49 9.39
CA LEU A 79 7.84 -12.03 10.69
C LEU A 79 8.98 -11.78 11.68
N VAL A 80 9.93 -12.71 11.80
CA VAL A 80 11.08 -12.56 12.70
C VAL A 80 11.90 -11.33 12.32
N LEU A 81 12.16 -11.12 11.04
CA LEU A 81 12.87 -9.92 10.55
C LEU A 81 12.08 -8.63 10.83
N ALA A 82 10.75 -8.65 10.64
CA ALA A 82 9.89 -7.52 10.95
C ALA A 82 9.93 -7.14 12.44
N LEU A 83 9.81 -8.11 13.31
CA LEU A 83 9.90 -7.88 14.76
C LEU A 83 11.30 -7.43 15.17
N ALA A 84 12.35 -8.04 14.62
CA ALA A 84 13.74 -7.61 14.86
C ALA A 84 13.98 -6.17 14.42
N PHE A 85 13.42 -5.78 13.28
CA PHE A 85 13.48 -4.40 12.79
C PHE A 85 12.79 -3.43 13.77
N VAL A 86 11.56 -3.73 14.21
CA VAL A 86 10.81 -2.91 15.17
C VAL A 86 11.60 -2.73 16.49
N TRP A 87 12.11 -3.82 17.02
CA TRP A 87 12.86 -3.77 18.32
C TRP A 87 14.23 -3.13 18.24
N ASN A 88 14.74 -2.87 17.04
CA ASN A 88 15.96 -2.09 16.80
C ASN A 88 15.68 -0.67 16.33
N SER A 89 14.41 -0.24 16.31
CA SER A 89 13.99 1.06 15.79
C SER A 89 14.14 2.23 16.77
N SER A 90 14.58 1.98 17.98
CA SER A 90 14.79 3.04 19.01
C SER A 90 15.68 4.19 18.52
N GLN A 91 16.56 3.94 17.54
CA GLN A 91 17.37 4.98 16.90
C GLN A 91 16.56 5.96 16.04
N LEU A 92 15.31 5.61 15.68
CA LEU A 92 14.41 6.46 14.93
C LEU A 92 13.61 7.41 15.83
N SER A 93 13.65 7.19 17.15
CA SER A 93 12.95 8.04 18.11
C SER A 93 13.54 9.46 18.06
N GLY A 94 12.67 10.44 17.84
CA GLY A 94 13.03 11.85 17.66
C GLY A 94 13.29 12.30 16.22
N MET A 95 13.32 11.37 15.24
CA MET A 95 13.37 11.72 13.81
C MET A 95 11.98 11.94 13.21
N PHE A 96 10.97 11.29 13.78
CA PHE A 96 9.60 11.27 13.28
C PHE A 96 8.60 11.54 14.42
N SER A 97 7.43 12.06 14.09
CA SER A 97 6.30 12.07 15.03
C SER A 97 5.86 10.64 15.38
N ASN A 98 5.10 10.47 16.47
CA ASN A 98 4.61 9.15 16.88
C ASN A 98 3.78 8.47 15.79
N VAL A 99 2.94 9.23 15.08
CA VAL A 99 2.15 8.72 13.95
C VAL A 99 3.04 8.28 12.81
N GLN A 100 4.01 9.10 12.42
CA GLN A 100 4.97 8.77 11.35
C GLN A 100 5.79 7.53 11.70
N THR A 101 6.25 7.42 12.94
CA THR A 101 6.97 6.25 13.44
C THR A 101 6.13 4.99 13.32
N MET A 102 4.86 5.03 13.75
CA MET A 102 3.95 3.89 13.63
C MET A 102 3.67 3.49 12.18
N VAL A 103 3.47 4.46 11.29
CA VAL A 103 3.29 4.20 9.85
C VAL A 103 4.54 3.55 9.27
N TYR A 104 5.72 4.06 9.61
CA TYR A 104 6.99 3.54 9.13
C TYR A 104 7.26 2.11 9.62
N LEU A 105 7.09 1.85 10.93
CA LEU A 105 7.32 0.53 11.51
C LEU A 105 6.37 -0.53 10.94
N ASN A 106 5.08 -0.19 10.81
CA ASN A 106 4.09 -1.11 10.24
C ASN A 106 4.28 -1.30 8.72
N GLY A 107 4.67 -0.25 8.00
CA GLY A 107 4.96 -0.33 6.57
C GLY A 107 6.14 -1.26 6.27
N VAL A 108 7.25 -1.07 6.95
CA VAL A 108 8.45 -1.92 6.78
C VAL A 108 8.17 -3.34 7.27
N GLY A 109 7.55 -3.50 8.44
CA GLY A 109 7.19 -4.81 8.99
C GLY A 109 6.24 -5.58 8.08
N GLY A 110 5.18 -4.94 7.60
CA GLY A 110 4.25 -5.53 6.64
C GLY A 110 4.92 -5.92 5.32
N THR A 111 5.84 -5.11 4.82
CA THR A 111 6.63 -5.41 3.61
C THR A 111 7.51 -6.66 3.81
N LEU A 112 8.15 -6.81 4.96
CA LEU A 112 8.98 -7.98 5.27
C LEU A 112 8.15 -9.27 5.35
N ILE A 113 6.96 -9.22 5.97
CA ILE A 113 6.03 -10.35 6.00
C ILE A 113 5.55 -10.69 4.59
N PHE A 114 5.16 -9.69 3.83
CA PHE A 114 4.71 -9.86 2.44
C PHE A 114 5.81 -10.46 1.57
N PHE A 115 7.05 -9.99 1.71
CA PHE A 115 8.19 -10.56 1.00
C PHE A 115 8.45 -12.02 1.40
N GLY A 116 8.30 -12.36 2.69
CA GLY A 116 8.34 -13.74 3.15
C GLY A 116 7.25 -14.62 2.51
N ALA A 117 6.02 -14.09 2.38
CA ALA A 117 4.93 -14.79 1.69
C ALA A 117 5.22 -14.99 0.19
N LEU A 118 5.80 -13.99 -0.47
CA LEU A 118 6.26 -14.11 -1.86
C LEU A 118 7.35 -15.17 -2.03
N CYS A 119 8.31 -15.23 -1.09
CA CYS A 119 9.34 -16.26 -1.08
C CYS A 119 8.73 -17.66 -0.89
N ALA A 120 7.76 -17.81 0.01
CA ALA A 120 7.04 -19.07 0.18
C ALA A 120 6.38 -19.51 -1.13
N PHE A 121 5.67 -18.61 -1.79
CA PHE A 121 5.06 -18.88 -3.10
C PHE A 121 6.08 -19.24 -4.18
N ALA A 122 7.25 -18.62 -4.18
CA ALA A 122 8.30 -18.86 -5.17
C ALA A 122 9.05 -20.19 -4.94
N ILE A 123 9.08 -20.70 -3.69
CA ILE A 123 9.80 -21.93 -3.30
C ILE A 123 8.89 -23.16 -3.41
N ASP A 124 7.57 -22.95 -3.31
CA ASP A 124 6.60 -24.05 -3.28
C ASP A 124 6.55 -24.81 -4.62
N GLU A 125 6.89 -26.10 -4.56
CA GLU A 125 7.06 -27.07 -5.64
C GLU A 125 8.07 -26.64 -6.73
N PRO A 126 8.69 -27.59 -7.48
CA PRO A 126 9.90 -27.27 -8.23
C PRO A 126 9.68 -25.96 -8.98
N PRO A 127 10.51 -24.96 -8.72
CA PRO A 127 10.26 -23.61 -9.20
C PRO A 127 10.15 -23.69 -10.72
N SER A 128 8.93 -23.68 -11.23
CA SER A 128 8.77 -23.39 -12.62
C SER A 128 9.32 -21.99 -12.77
N GLN A 129 10.36 -21.80 -13.56
CA GLN A 129 10.93 -20.47 -13.85
C GLN A 129 9.83 -19.47 -14.24
N ASP A 130 8.72 -19.99 -14.71
CA ASP A 130 7.51 -19.27 -15.09
C ASP A 130 6.79 -18.57 -13.92
N ARG A 131 7.07 -18.92 -12.66
CA ARG A 131 6.44 -18.29 -11.48
C ARG A 131 7.20 -17.09 -10.92
N LEU A 132 8.45 -16.88 -11.31
CA LEU A 132 9.26 -15.78 -10.77
C LEU A 132 9.05 -14.43 -11.48
N TRP A 133 8.76 -14.46 -12.77
CA TRP A 133 8.58 -13.22 -13.54
C TRP A 133 7.43 -12.33 -13.01
N PRO A 134 6.28 -12.86 -12.51
CA PRO A 134 5.24 -12.01 -11.95
C PRO A 134 5.73 -11.17 -10.78
N LEU A 135 6.55 -11.77 -9.90
CA LEU A 135 7.14 -11.05 -8.76
C LEU A 135 7.98 -9.87 -9.23
N VAL A 136 8.79 -10.08 -10.26
CA VAL A 136 9.63 -9.00 -10.83
C VAL A 136 8.76 -7.89 -11.38
N VAL A 137 7.72 -8.18 -12.14
CA VAL A 137 6.82 -7.17 -12.71
C VAL A 137 6.06 -6.41 -11.62
N VAL A 138 5.47 -7.15 -10.67
CA VAL A 138 4.65 -6.57 -9.58
C VAL A 138 5.46 -5.70 -8.63
N LEU A 139 6.76 -5.96 -8.49
CA LEU A 139 7.65 -5.16 -7.63
C LEU A 139 8.36 -4.03 -8.40
N VAL A 140 8.87 -4.33 -9.58
CA VAL A 140 9.68 -3.37 -10.35
C VAL A 140 8.82 -2.25 -10.95
N ALA A 141 7.65 -2.58 -11.50
CA ALA A 141 6.82 -1.56 -12.13
C ALA A 141 6.35 -0.47 -11.14
N PRO A 142 5.81 -0.79 -9.93
CA PRO A 142 5.52 0.23 -8.92
C PRO A 142 6.74 1.00 -8.45
N ALA A 143 7.91 0.33 -8.31
CA ALA A 143 9.15 1.01 -7.94
C ALA A 143 9.59 2.03 -9.00
N LEU A 144 9.44 1.71 -10.29
CA LEU A 144 9.70 2.64 -11.38
C LEU A 144 8.73 3.83 -11.37
N VAL A 145 7.45 3.61 -11.04
CA VAL A 145 6.46 4.67 -10.86
C VAL A 145 6.87 5.59 -9.71
N CYS A 146 7.25 5.04 -8.54
CA CYS A 146 7.76 5.81 -7.42
C CYS A 146 8.98 6.66 -7.82
N TYR A 147 9.94 6.03 -8.49
CA TYR A 147 11.16 6.72 -8.96
C TYR A 147 10.82 7.86 -9.91
N TRP A 148 9.96 7.61 -10.89
CA TRP A 148 9.53 8.62 -11.84
C TRP A 148 8.81 9.79 -11.18
N MET A 149 7.87 9.52 -10.27
CA MET A 149 7.13 10.56 -9.54
C MET A 149 8.06 11.40 -8.67
N HIS A 150 8.97 10.74 -7.95
CA HIS A 150 9.97 11.41 -7.13
C HIS A 150 10.88 12.28 -7.98
N ASP A 151 11.45 11.75 -9.08
CA ASP A 151 12.35 12.47 -9.98
C ASP A 151 11.67 13.67 -10.60
N TYR A 152 10.41 13.54 -11.02
CA TYR A 152 9.62 14.62 -11.58
C TYR A 152 9.37 15.76 -10.60
N GLY A 153 9.16 15.45 -9.33
CA GLY A 153 8.78 16.44 -8.31
C GLY A 153 9.93 16.97 -7.44
N LYS A 154 11.07 16.30 -7.39
CA LYS A 154 12.18 16.61 -6.47
C LYS A 154 12.68 18.05 -6.52
N ASP A 155 12.74 18.65 -7.72
CA ASP A 155 13.21 20.01 -7.89
C ASP A 155 12.21 21.02 -7.33
N ALA A 156 10.91 20.79 -7.49
CA ALA A 156 9.87 21.60 -6.89
C ALA A 156 9.88 21.51 -5.36
N VAL A 157 10.09 20.29 -4.81
CA VAL A 157 10.25 20.13 -3.35
C VAL A 157 11.47 20.88 -2.83
N ARG A 158 12.61 20.81 -3.54
CA ARG A 158 13.83 21.52 -3.16
C ARG A 158 13.61 23.04 -3.16
N GLU A 159 13.02 23.58 -4.23
CA GLU A 159 12.74 25.01 -4.37
C GLU A 159 11.84 25.53 -3.24
N LEU A 160 10.79 24.78 -2.88
CA LEU A 160 9.94 25.12 -1.75
C LEU A 160 10.69 25.01 -0.42
N SER A 161 11.47 23.94 -0.22
CA SER A 161 12.20 23.72 1.03
C SER A 161 13.28 24.77 1.32
N GLU A 162 13.93 25.30 0.27
CA GLU A 162 14.89 26.41 0.39
C GLU A 162 14.24 27.70 0.93
N GLN A 163 12.92 27.82 0.77
CA GLN A 163 12.12 28.93 1.28
C GLN A 163 11.39 28.56 2.60
N GLY A 164 11.65 27.38 3.15
CA GLY A 164 10.96 26.87 4.35
C GLY A 164 9.50 26.51 4.12
N LEU A 165 9.09 26.30 2.86
CA LEU A 165 7.70 25.99 2.47
C LEU A 165 7.55 24.50 2.12
N VAL A 166 6.33 23.98 2.31
CA VAL A 166 5.95 22.61 1.97
C VAL A 166 4.63 22.61 1.23
N ALA A 167 4.58 21.93 0.08
CA ALA A 167 3.34 21.74 -0.64
C ALA A 167 2.54 20.54 -0.07
N GLY A 168 1.22 20.68 -0.05
CA GLY A 168 0.30 19.61 0.42
C GLY A 168 0.06 19.60 1.93
N LEU A 169 0.64 20.53 2.67
CA LEU A 169 0.35 20.75 4.09
C LEU A 169 -0.25 22.12 4.28
N LEU A 170 -1.35 22.21 5.03
CA LEU A 170 -1.91 23.48 5.49
C LEU A 170 -1.10 24.00 6.67
N ALA A 171 -1.01 25.32 6.79
CA ALA A 171 -0.44 25.93 7.98
C ALA A 171 -1.25 25.54 9.22
N PRO A 172 -0.60 25.41 10.41
CA PRO A 172 -1.31 25.05 11.63
C PRO A 172 -2.49 25.98 11.90
N GLY A 173 -3.68 25.38 12.07
CA GLY A 173 -4.92 26.13 12.33
C GLY A 173 -5.64 26.68 11.10
N MET A 174 -5.08 26.52 9.90
CA MET A 174 -5.73 26.92 8.64
C MET A 174 -6.62 25.80 8.10
N THR A 175 -7.84 26.14 7.70
CA THR A 175 -8.73 25.20 6.99
C THR A 175 -8.51 25.23 5.48
N ASP A 176 -8.96 24.17 4.78
CA ASP A 176 -8.88 24.11 3.30
C ASP A 176 -9.68 25.25 2.63
N GLU A 177 -10.81 25.64 3.22
CA GLU A 177 -11.63 26.76 2.74
C GLU A 177 -10.91 28.09 2.90
N GLU A 178 -10.26 28.33 4.04
CA GLU A 178 -9.44 29.51 4.26
C GLU A 178 -8.26 29.55 3.30
N TYR A 179 -7.58 28.43 3.07
CA TYR A 179 -6.50 28.35 2.09
C TYR A 179 -6.99 28.71 0.68
N ARG A 180 -8.17 28.24 0.28
CA ARG A 180 -8.73 28.52 -1.06
C ARG A 180 -9.13 29.98 -1.22
N THR A 181 -9.72 30.59 -0.21
CA THR A 181 -10.31 31.93 -0.28
C THR A 181 -9.34 33.07 0.05
N THR A 182 -8.28 32.79 0.82
CA THR A 182 -7.32 33.79 1.28
C THR A 182 -6.11 33.83 0.35
N THR A 183 -5.63 35.04 0.04
CA THR A 183 -4.38 35.27 -0.67
C THR A 183 -3.30 35.65 0.33
N PHE A 184 -2.16 34.97 0.29
CA PHE A 184 -1.00 35.25 1.14
C PHE A 184 0.28 34.97 0.34
N PRO A 185 1.43 35.60 0.68
CA PRO A 185 2.64 35.54 -0.15
C PRO A 185 3.15 34.12 -0.41
N GLU A 186 3.11 33.25 0.60
CA GLU A 186 3.58 31.86 0.50
C GLU A 186 2.75 31.06 -0.50
N LYS A 187 1.45 31.35 -0.61
CA LYS A 187 0.57 30.68 -1.58
C LYS A 187 0.99 30.99 -3.03
N GLU A 188 1.42 32.21 -3.32
CA GLU A 188 1.88 32.58 -4.66
C GLU A 188 3.12 31.79 -5.06
N VAL A 189 3.95 31.39 -4.11
CA VAL A 189 5.13 30.54 -4.34
C VAL A 189 4.75 29.06 -4.43
N ILE A 190 3.84 28.60 -3.56
CA ILE A 190 3.45 27.18 -3.49
C ILE A 190 2.63 26.75 -4.71
N GLU A 191 1.62 27.54 -5.11
CA GLU A 191 0.65 27.13 -6.14
C GLU A 191 1.26 26.73 -7.48
N PRO A 192 2.26 27.45 -8.06
CA PRO A 192 2.88 27.04 -9.32
C PRO A 192 3.65 25.71 -9.23
N LEU A 193 4.14 25.36 -8.05
CA LEU A 193 4.97 24.19 -7.81
C LEU A 193 4.17 23.04 -7.18
N ARG A 194 2.97 23.30 -6.67
CA ARG A 194 2.19 22.39 -5.84
C ARG A 194 2.04 21.01 -6.43
N LEU A 195 1.52 20.91 -7.65
CA LEU A 195 1.26 19.60 -8.27
C LEU A 195 2.54 18.78 -8.44
N ARG A 196 3.64 19.43 -8.85
CA ARG A 196 4.92 18.76 -8.99
C ARG A 196 5.49 18.32 -7.64
N ALA A 197 5.46 19.20 -6.65
CA ALA A 197 5.98 18.91 -5.31
C ALA A 197 5.18 17.82 -4.59
N VAL A 198 3.84 17.80 -4.75
CA VAL A 198 2.97 16.76 -4.17
C VAL A 198 3.28 15.39 -4.77
N MET A 199 3.59 15.28 -6.07
CA MET A 199 3.99 14.00 -6.67
C MET A 199 5.26 13.40 -6.06
N ALA A 200 6.17 14.20 -5.54
CA ALA A 200 7.37 13.72 -4.86
C ALA A 200 7.16 13.43 -3.36
N GLN A 201 5.96 13.64 -2.83
CA GLN A 201 5.67 13.28 -1.44
C GLN A 201 5.61 11.76 -1.28
N PRO A 202 6.31 11.18 -0.28
CA PRO A 202 6.37 9.72 -0.09
C PRO A 202 5.00 9.06 0.03
N LEU A 203 4.06 9.67 0.76
CA LEU A 203 2.71 9.14 0.91
C LEU A 203 1.95 9.08 -0.41
N VAL A 204 2.14 10.07 -1.29
CA VAL A 204 1.46 10.14 -2.59
C VAL A 204 2.01 9.08 -3.54
N TYR A 205 3.32 9.03 -3.77
CA TYR A 205 3.86 8.04 -4.71
C TYR A 205 3.73 6.61 -4.19
N LEU A 206 3.77 6.36 -2.88
CA LEU A 206 3.50 5.03 -2.32
C LEU A 206 2.04 4.62 -2.46
N ALA A 207 1.09 5.56 -2.30
CA ALA A 207 -0.32 5.29 -2.54
C ALA A 207 -0.59 4.94 -4.01
N VAL A 208 0.00 5.70 -4.94
CA VAL A 208 -0.06 5.41 -6.39
C VAL A 208 0.57 4.05 -6.71
N ALA A 209 1.76 3.78 -6.17
CA ALA A 209 2.44 2.49 -6.35
C ALA A 209 1.63 1.32 -5.82
N GLY A 210 0.93 1.50 -4.70
CA GLY A 210 0.01 0.49 -4.14
C GLY A 210 -1.13 0.15 -5.11
N GLN A 211 -1.73 1.14 -5.77
CA GLN A 211 -2.76 0.91 -6.79
C GLN A 211 -2.18 0.20 -8.03
N VAL A 212 -0.99 0.58 -8.47
CA VAL A 212 -0.29 -0.08 -9.59
C VAL A 212 0.01 -1.53 -9.24
N MET A 213 0.53 -1.79 -8.04
CA MET A 213 0.84 -3.13 -7.55
C MET A 213 -0.41 -4.02 -7.49
N ASP A 214 -1.50 -3.53 -6.91
CA ASP A 214 -2.76 -4.24 -6.80
C ASP A 214 -3.36 -4.55 -8.18
N GLY A 215 -3.36 -3.58 -9.09
CA GLY A 215 -3.82 -3.78 -10.46
C GLY A 215 -3.01 -4.83 -11.22
N LEU A 216 -1.68 -4.76 -11.14
CA LEU A 216 -0.78 -5.72 -11.81
C LEU A 216 -0.86 -7.12 -11.19
N ALA A 217 -0.86 -7.22 -9.86
CA ALA A 217 -0.93 -8.50 -9.16
C ALA A 217 -2.25 -9.23 -9.48
N THR A 218 -3.37 -8.52 -9.49
CA THR A 218 -4.66 -9.09 -9.85
C THR A 218 -4.71 -9.51 -11.31
N TRP A 219 -4.23 -8.66 -12.21
CA TRP A 219 -4.21 -8.95 -13.64
C TRP A 219 -3.35 -10.18 -13.95
N ILE A 220 -2.10 -10.19 -13.52
CA ILE A 220 -1.18 -11.32 -13.75
C ILE A 220 -1.69 -12.56 -13.01
N GLY A 221 -2.24 -12.41 -11.81
CA GLY A 221 -2.75 -13.53 -11.03
C GLY A 221 -3.88 -14.26 -11.72
N ILE A 222 -4.87 -13.56 -12.25
CA ILE A 222 -6.06 -14.18 -12.85
C ILE A 222 -5.83 -14.62 -14.29
N ASP A 223 -5.33 -13.71 -15.16
CA ASP A 223 -5.08 -14.04 -16.57
C ASP A 223 -3.85 -14.97 -16.74
N GLY A 224 -2.87 -14.91 -15.85
CA GLY A 224 -1.64 -15.70 -15.95
C GLY A 224 -1.69 -17.08 -15.28
N PHE A 225 -2.60 -17.30 -14.33
CA PHE A 225 -2.65 -18.53 -13.53
C PHE A 225 -4.06 -19.11 -13.46
N PRO A 226 -4.33 -20.19 -14.22
CA PRO A 226 -5.65 -20.82 -14.27
C PRO A 226 -6.15 -21.22 -12.88
N GLY A 227 -7.42 -20.94 -12.60
CA GLY A 227 -8.07 -21.33 -11.35
C GLY A 227 -8.07 -20.25 -10.26
N LEU A 228 -7.38 -19.14 -10.46
CA LEU A 228 -7.54 -17.96 -9.63
C LEU A 228 -8.72 -17.11 -10.13
N GLY A 229 -9.36 -16.39 -9.23
CA GLY A 229 -10.50 -15.54 -9.55
C GLY A 229 -10.71 -14.45 -8.50
N GLU A 230 -11.33 -13.36 -8.92
CA GLU A 230 -11.67 -12.25 -8.03
C GLU A 230 -12.88 -12.60 -7.16
N LYS A 231 -12.80 -12.30 -5.88
CA LYS A 231 -13.89 -12.54 -4.91
C LYS A 231 -14.64 -11.26 -4.53
N HIS A 232 -14.07 -10.12 -4.87
CA HIS A 232 -14.67 -8.82 -4.53
C HIS A 232 -15.69 -8.40 -5.59
N VAL A 233 -16.93 -8.21 -5.18
CA VAL A 233 -18.06 -7.96 -6.10
C VAL A 233 -17.84 -6.77 -7.04
N VAL A 234 -17.26 -5.67 -6.54
CA VAL A 234 -17.02 -4.47 -7.37
C VAL A 234 -15.91 -4.74 -8.38
N SER A 235 -14.82 -5.37 -7.95
CA SER A 235 -13.71 -5.76 -8.83
C SER A 235 -14.20 -6.72 -9.92
N GLN A 236 -15.00 -7.72 -9.54
CA GLN A 236 -15.58 -8.67 -10.48
C GLN A 236 -16.42 -7.98 -11.57
N ARG A 237 -17.23 -6.97 -11.21
CA ARG A 237 -18.02 -6.22 -12.22
C ARG A 237 -17.14 -5.47 -13.22
N VAL A 238 -16.00 -4.97 -12.80
CA VAL A 238 -15.04 -4.33 -13.71
C VAL A 238 -14.41 -5.36 -14.65
N ILE A 239 -14.07 -6.53 -14.12
CA ILE A 239 -13.55 -7.65 -14.90
C ILE A 239 -14.59 -8.14 -15.92
N ASP A 240 -15.84 -8.33 -15.49
CA ASP A 240 -16.95 -8.70 -16.36
C ASP A 240 -17.15 -7.69 -17.51
N ALA A 241 -16.98 -6.40 -17.22
CA ALA A 241 -17.01 -5.36 -18.25
C ALA A 241 -15.83 -5.49 -19.22
N GLY A 242 -14.64 -5.86 -18.75
CA GLY A 242 -13.48 -6.18 -19.58
C GLY A 242 -13.75 -7.36 -20.51
N MET A 243 -14.32 -8.45 -20.00
CA MET A 243 -14.75 -9.60 -20.81
C MET A 243 -15.77 -9.21 -21.88
N TRP A 244 -16.73 -8.36 -21.52
CA TRP A 244 -17.70 -7.84 -22.49
C TRP A 244 -17.03 -7.05 -23.62
N VAL A 245 -16.04 -6.21 -23.30
CA VAL A 245 -15.23 -5.46 -24.28
C VAL A 245 -14.46 -6.45 -25.17
N ASN A 246 -13.82 -7.46 -24.58
CA ASN A 246 -13.10 -8.50 -25.32
C ASN A 246 -14.01 -9.17 -26.36
N GLY A 247 -15.23 -9.56 -25.95
CA GLY A 247 -16.21 -10.17 -26.85
C GLY A 247 -16.63 -9.25 -28.00
N LYS A 248 -16.68 -7.93 -27.78
CA LYS A 248 -16.99 -6.95 -28.82
C LYS A 248 -15.85 -6.69 -29.80
N LEU A 249 -14.62 -6.70 -29.29
CA LEU A 249 -13.40 -6.40 -30.06
C LEU A 249 -12.71 -7.65 -30.63
N GLY A 250 -13.18 -8.85 -30.28
CA GLY A 250 -12.56 -10.12 -30.68
C GLY A 250 -11.17 -10.34 -30.09
N ILE A 251 -10.94 -9.85 -28.88
CA ILE A 251 -9.68 -10.04 -28.15
C ILE A 251 -9.65 -11.45 -27.57
N THR A 252 -8.61 -12.24 -27.96
CA THR A 252 -8.45 -13.64 -27.57
C THR A 252 -7.02 -13.95 -27.04
N HIS A 253 -6.30 -12.89 -26.63
CA HIS A 253 -4.93 -13.08 -26.09
C HIS A 253 -5.00 -13.63 -24.66
N PRO A 254 -4.22 -14.68 -24.30
CA PRO A 254 -4.29 -15.32 -22.97
C PRO A 254 -4.16 -14.37 -21.79
N MET A 255 -3.30 -13.32 -21.91
CA MET A 255 -3.11 -12.32 -20.86
C MET A 255 -4.20 -11.20 -20.87
N LEU A 256 -5.25 -11.31 -21.65
CA LEU A 256 -6.33 -10.32 -21.75
C LEU A 256 -7.71 -11.01 -21.73
N ASP A 257 -7.75 -12.34 -21.82
CA ASP A 257 -8.96 -13.13 -22.10
C ASP A 257 -10.00 -13.00 -21.00
N GLU A 258 -9.59 -13.03 -19.75
CA GLU A 258 -10.48 -12.89 -18.58
C GLU A 258 -10.91 -11.43 -18.32
N GLY A 259 -10.44 -10.46 -19.10
CA GLY A 259 -10.84 -9.05 -19.00
C GLY A 259 -10.25 -8.28 -17.81
N VAL A 260 -9.32 -8.88 -17.07
CA VAL A 260 -8.73 -8.28 -15.86
C VAL A 260 -7.85 -7.06 -16.16
N TRP A 261 -7.38 -6.94 -17.40
CA TRP A 261 -6.65 -5.76 -17.86
C TRP A 261 -7.43 -4.44 -17.65
N LEU A 262 -8.77 -4.48 -17.77
CA LEU A 262 -9.60 -3.31 -17.51
C LEU A 262 -9.58 -2.92 -16.03
N PHE A 263 -9.58 -3.90 -15.13
CA PHE A 263 -9.40 -3.66 -13.71
C PHE A 263 -8.03 -3.00 -13.40
N ALA A 264 -6.96 -3.49 -14.02
CA ALA A 264 -5.64 -2.89 -13.87
C ALA A 264 -5.62 -1.41 -14.33
N ILE A 265 -6.24 -1.11 -15.48
CA ILE A 265 -6.39 0.28 -15.96
C ILE A 265 -7.17 1.13 -14.95
N VAL A 266 -8.29 0.64 -14.43
CA VAL A 266 -9.07 1.36 -13.41
C VAL A 266 -8.23 1.65 -12.17
N LYS A 267 -7.43 0.69 -11.70
CA LYS A 267 -6.51 0.88 -10.57
C LYS A 267 -5.45 1.94 -10.87
N PHE A 268 -4.88 1.95 -12.06
CA PHE A 268 -3.91 2.97 -12.47
C PHE A 268 -4.53 4.37 -12.53
N LEU A 269 -5.77 4.47 -13.05
CA LEU A 269 -6.50 5.73 -13.07
C LEU A 269 -6.84 6.22 -11.65
N LEU A 270 -7.25 5.32 -10.75
CA LEU A 270 -7.49 5.65 -9.34
C LEU A 270 -6.20 6.15 -8.67
N GLY A 271 -5.05 5.53 -8.95
CA GLY A 271 -3.76 6.03 -8.50
C GLY A 271 -3.47 7.44 -9.01
N GLY A 272 -3.81 7.74 -10.26
CA GLY A 272 -3.63 9.07 -10.85
C GLY A 272 -4.58 10.15 -10.31
N LEU A 273 -5.65 9.77 -9.60
CA LEU A 273 -6.58 10.71 -8.96
C LEU A 273 -6.15 11.11 -7.53
N ILE A 274 -5.18 10.40 -6.95
CA ILE A 274 -4.59 10.70 -5.64
C ILE A 274 -3.64 11.89 -5.76
#